data_dcf22a2eb4a9dbd150ee1286635e03fd
#
_entry.id   dcf22a2eb4a9dbd150ee1286635e03fd
#
_cell.length_a   1.000
_cell.length_b   1.000
_cell.length_c   1.000
_cell.angle_alpha   90.00
_cell.angle_beta   90.00
_cell.angle_gamma   90.00
#
_symmetry.space_group_name_H-M   'P 1'
#
loop_
_entity.id
_entity.type
_entity.pdbx_description
1 polymer ?
#
loop_
_entity_poly.entity_id
_entity_poly.type
_entity_poly.pdbx_seq_one_letter_code
_entity_poly.pdbx_strand_id
1 'polypeptide(L)'
;MPGGERDRRHARTNSILPPGSAGSIKRGGLGCTNVSRRAKIVCTLGPATATHEKIGDLVAAGMDVARMNFSHGSHADHKQTYDLVRAASEESGRAIGILADLQGPKIRLGTFAGGPVQWRTGDVVRITVEHVTGTHDRVSTTYQNLAKDAKVGDRLLVDDGKVGLVVTAVDGQDVVCEVTEGGQVSDHKGLSLPGMDVSVPALSEKDVEDLEFALSLGVDFIALSFVRSPADIDLVHQVMDRVGKGRLPVVAKVEKPEAVDNLEAIVLAFDGVMVARGDLGVELPLEQVPLVQKRAIQIARENAKPVIVATQMLDSMISNSRPTRAETSDVANAVLDGADALMLSGETSVGRYPIESVRTMSKIIEAVETESTVVPPLTHVPRTKRGVISYAARDIGERLNAKALVAFTQSGDTVRRLARLHTPLPLLAFTPEPGVRRQLSLTWGTETFLVPRVDSTDQMVYQVDMSMLSIGRYQSGDLVVIVAGSPPGTVGSTNLIRVHRLGEDDHA
;
A
#
# COMPACT_ATOMS: atom_id res chain seq x y z
N MET A 1 7.13 57.11 71.83
CA MET A 1 8.11 56.03 72.10
C MET A 1 7.38 54.77 72.45
N PRO A 2 7.87 53.64 72.08
CA PRO A 2 8.51 53.10 70.86
C PRO A 2 7.68 51.95 70.31
N GLY A 3 7.94 51.46 69.23
CA GLY A 3 8.82 50.51 68.67
C GLY A 3 8.08 49.62 67.70
N GLY A 4 8.35 49.77 66.43
CA GLY A 4 7.75 48.92 65.42
C GLY A 4 8.52 47.64 65.18
N GLU A 5 7.84 46.54 65.11
CA GLU A 5 8.34 45.29 64.68
C GLU A 5 7.92 45.01 63.20
N ARG A 6 8.89 44.83 62.34
CA ARG A 6 8.71 44.57 60.93
C ARG A 6 8.54 43.05 60.67
N ASP A 7 7.38 42.68 60.22
CA ASP A 7 7.08 41.35 59.77
C ASP A 7 7.75 41.10 58.37
N ARG A 8 8.74 40.20 58.31
CA ARG A 8 9.39 39.76 57.08
C ARG A 8 8.62 38.57 56.56
N ARG A 9 7.76 38.79 55.56
CA ARG A 9 7.18 37.70 54.79
C ARG A 9 8.21 37.17 53.78
N HIS A 10 8.53 35.87 53.92
CA HIS A 10 9.38 35.12 53.00
C HIS A 10 8.77 35.06 51.62
N ALA A 11 9.43 35.66 50.65
CA ALA A 11 9.23 35.39 49.25
C ALA A 11 9.74 33.97 48.93
N ARG A 12 8.85 33.06 48.59
CA ARG A 12 9.22 31.77 48.02
C ARG A 12 9.64 31.98 46.56
N THR A 13 10.92 31.91 46.29
CA THR A 13 11.48 31.78 44.95
C THR A 13 11.14 30.39 44.43
N ASN A 14 10.23 30.34 43.46
CA ASN A 14 10.05 29.12 42.63
C ASN A 14 11.31 28.94 41.78
N SER A 15 12.14 27.99 42.14
CA SER A 15 13.23 27.52 41.31
C SER A 15 12.63 26.77 40.12
N ILE A 16 12.71 27.38 38.95
CA ILE A 16 12.46 26.74 37.66
C ILE A 16 13.57 25.72 37.44
N LEU A 17 13.24 24.45 37.50
CA LEU A 17 14.12 23.39 37.07
C LEU A 17 14.45 23.55 35.56
N PRO A 18 15.69 23.32 35.14
CA PRO A 18 16.03 23.40 33.72
C PRO A 18 15.28 22.31 32.94
N PRO A 19 14.88 22.57 31.68
CA PRO A 19 14.17 21.61 30.86
C PRO A 19 15.05 20.36 30.69
N GLY A 20 14.45 19.21 31.02
CA GLY A 20 15.08 17.89 30.78
C GLY A 20 15.54 17.77 29.34
N SER A 21 16.69 17.12 29.15
CA SER A 21 17.39 16.88 27.91
C SER A 21 16.42 16.53 26.79
N ALA A 22 16.29 17.42 25.81
CA ALA A 22 15.69 17.14 24.52
C ALA A 22 16.45 15.94 23.93
N GLY A 23 15.76 14.82 23.75
CA GLY A 23 16.31 13.67 23.07
C GLY A 23 16.87 14.10 21.72
N SER A 24 18.15 13.90 21.51
CA SER A 24 18.83 14.29 20.28
C SER A 24 18.13 13.62 19.08
N ILE A 25 17.51 14.43 18.23
CA ILE A 25 17.09 14.00 16.90
C ILE A 25 18.38 13.59 16.17
N LYS A 26 18.58 12.29 16.01
CA LYS A 26 19.74 11.77 15.27
C LYS A 26 19.67 12.36 13.85
N ARG A 27 20.63 13.21 13.54
CA ARG A 27 20.88 13.72 12.20
C ARG A 27 21.42 12.56 11.35
N GLY A 28 20.52 11.81 10.72
CA GLY A 28 20.87 11.04 9.54
C GLY A 28 21.19 12.05 8.44
N GLY A 29 22.42 11.99 7.90
CA GLY A 29 22.87 12.89 6.85
C GLY A 29 22.00 12.74 5.60
N LEU A 30 21.02 13.61 5.45
CA LEU A 30 20.19 13.72 4.25
C LEU A 30 21.00 14.53 3.23
N GLY A 31 21.54 13.83 2.23
CA GLY A 31 21.92 14.50 0.98
C GLY A 31 20.68 15.19 0.41
N CYS A 32 20.71 16.52 0.35
CA CYS A 32 19.65 17.33 -0.24
C CYS A 32 19.49 16.99 -1.72
N THR A 33 18.47 16.20 -2.06
CA THR A 33 17.86 16.26 -3.38
C THR A 33 16.57 17.06 -3.24
N ASN A 34 16.55 18.25 -3.81
CA ASN A 34 15.37 19.10 -3.93
C ASN A 34 14.35 18.44 -4.85
N VAL A 35 13.26 18.08 -4.35
CA VAL A 35 11.99 17.52 -4.81
C VAL A 35 11.85 16.10 -4.29
N SER A 36 11.12 15.95 -3.22
CA SER A 36 10.72 14.61 -2.76
C SER A 36 9.67 14.07 -3.73
N ARG A 37 9.96 12.94 -4.36
CA ARG A 37 8.99 12.14 -5.13
C ARG A 37 7.72 11.94 -4.29
N ARG A 38 6.55 12.16 -4.90
CA ARG A 38 5.25 12.12 -4.20
C ARG A 38 4.58 10.76 -4.28
N ALA A 39 4.44 10.18 -5.48
CA ALA A 39 3.94 8.82 -5.61
C ALA A 39 4.94 7.84 -4.99
N LYS A 40 4.44 6.86 -4.25
CA LYS A 40 5.22 5.93 -3.45
C LYS A 40 5.64 4.71 -4.26
N ILE A 41 6.70 4.02 -3.81
CA ILE A 41 7.17 2.78 -4.44
C ILE A 41 7.04 1.63 -3.44
N VAL A 42 6.30 0.60 -3.85
CA VAL A 42 6.20 -0.67 -3.14
C VAL A 42 7.13 -1.66 -3.81
N CYS A 43 8.05 -2.26 -3.05
CA CYS A 43 8.99 -3.26 -3.56
C CYS A 43 8.69 -4.63 -2.97
N THR A 44 8.48 -5.63 -3.84
CA THR A 44 8.41 -7.02 -3.38
C THR A 44 9.80 -7.51 -3.05
N LEU A 45 9.98 -8.00 -1.83
CA LEU A 45 11.24 -8.58 -1.37
C LEU A 45 11.28 -10.08 -1.69
N GLY A 46 12.46 -10.58 -1.97
CA GLY A 46 12.70 -11.97 -2.30
C GLY A 46 14.19 -12.28 -2.42
N PRO A 47 14.57 -13.43 -3.02
CA PRO A 47 15.96 -13.90 -3.06
C PRO A 47 16.97 -12.89 -3.59
N ALA A 48 16.59 -12.02 -4.53
CA ALA A 48 17.49 -10.99 -5.09
C ALA A 48 17.81 -9.85 -4.10
N THR A 49 17.01 -9.70 -3.04
CA THR A 49 17.07 -8.55 -2.11
C THR A 49 17.06 -8.95 -0.64
N ALA A 50 17.31 -10.24 -0.32
CA ALA A 50 17.23 -10.81 1.03
C ALA A 50 18.47 -10.54 1.92
N THR A 51 19.19 -9.44 1.70
CA THR A 51 20.35 -9.06 2.53
C THR A 51 20.18 -7.65 3.08
N HIS A 52 20.81 -7.38 4.23
CA HIS A 52 20.79 -6.06 4.86
C HIS A 52 21.26 -4.95 3.92
N GLU A 53 22.36 -5.16 3.21
CA GLU A 53 22.92 -4.22 2.23
C GLU A 53 21.91 -3.92 1.11
N LYS A 54 21.32 -4.97 0.52
CA LYS A 54 20.34 -4.81 -0.58
C LYS A 54 19.07 -4.10 -0.16
N ILE A 55 18.55 -4.37 1.04
CA ILE A 55 17.40 -3.65 1.58
C ILE A 55 17.76 -2.19 1.85
N GLY A 56 18.94 -1.91 2.41
CA GLY A 56 19.45 -0.55 2.55
C GLY A 56 19.55 0.19 1.21
N ASP A 57 20.07 -0.47 0.17
CA ASP A 57 20.14 0.04 -1.19
C ASP A 57 18.76 0.32 -1.78
N LEU A 58 17.76 -0.54 -1.55
CA LEU A 58 16.36 -0.30 -1.99
C LEU A 58 15.77 0.94 -1.31
N VAL A 59 15.98 1.08 0.01
CA VAL A 59 15.55 2.27 0.77
C VAL A 59 16.21 3.53 0.23
N ALA A 60 17.52 3.50 -0.04
CA ALA A 60 18.26 4.61 -0.62
C ALA A 60 17.81 4.93 -2.06
N ALA A 61 17.42 3.91 -2.85
CA ALA A 61 16.92 4.07 -4.21
C ALA A 61 15.49 4.63 -4.26
N GLY A 62 14.71 4.55 -3.16
CA GLY A 62 13.38 5.14 -3.07
C GLY A 62 12.26 4.20 -2.62
N MET A 63 12.54 3.00 -2.12
CA MET A 63 11.49 2.15 -1.54
C MET A 63 10.80 2.85 -0.36
N ASP A 64 9.47 2.86 -0.36
CA ASP A 64 8.63 3.40 0.71
C ASP A 64 7.92 2.28 1.48
N VAL A 65 7.55 1.20 0.78
CA VAL A 65 6.86 0.05 1.38
C VAL A 65 7.53 -1.24 0.88
N ALA A 66 7.82 -2.13 1.82
CA ALA A 66 8.29 -3.48 1.54
C ALA A 66 7.09 -4.45 1.50
N ARG A 67 6.89 -5.14 0.37
CA ARG A 67 5.89 -6.20 0.24
C ARG A 67 6.51 -7.55 0.52
N MET A 68 5.96 -8.27 1.49
CA MET A 68 6.24 -9.68 1.76
C MET A 68 5.13 -10.52 1.12
N ASN A 69 5.49 -11.33 0.12
CA ASN A 69 4.54 -12.17 -0.61
C ASN A 69 4.44 -13.55 0.02
N PHE A 70 3.37 -13.81 0.77
CA PHE A 70 3.13 -15.07 1.46
C PHE A 70 2.75 -16.26 0.55
N SER A 71 2.69 -16.03 -0.77
CA SER A 71 2.60 -17.14 -1.73
C SER A 71 3.90 -17.94 -1.84
N HIS A 72 5.02 -17.39 -1.37
CA HIS A 72 6.36 -17.98 -1.45
C HIS A 72 7.14 -17.76 -0.15
N GLY A 73 8.11 -18.63 0.10
CA GLY A 73 8.93 -18.56 1.32
C GLY A 73 8.27 -19.18 2.55
N SER A 74 9.06 -19.35 3.60
CA SER A 74 8.60 -19.84 4.90
C SER A 74 8.38 -18.67 5.87
N HIS A 75 7.69 -18.91 6.98
CA HIS A 75 7.55 -17.95 8.07
C HIS A 75 8.91 -17.47 8.60
N ALA A 76 9.93 -18.36 8.60
CA ALA A 76 11.29 -17.99 9.00
C ALA A 76 11.92 -16.98 8.04
N ASP A 77 11.76 -17.19 6.72
CA ASP A 77 12.25 -16.26 5.69
C ASP A 77 11.56 -14.90 5.81
N HIS A 78 10.25 -14.89 6.04
CA HIS A 78 9.47 -13.67 6.23
C HIS A 78 9.90 -12.92 7.51
N LYS A 79 10.18 -13.65 8.61
CA LYS A 79 10.67 -13.02 9.82
C LYS A 79 12.03 -12.36 9.60
N GLN A 80 12.96 -13.06 8.95
CA GLN A 80 14.27 -12.49 8.62
C GLN A 80 14.13 -11.22 7.77
N THR A 81 13.30 -11.28 6.74
CA THR A 81 13.02 -10.13 5.87
C THR A 81 12.42 -8.95 6.65
N TYR A 82 11.46 -9.23 7.54
CA TYR A 82 10.86 -8.23 8.42
C TYR A 82 11.92 -7.54 9.29
N ASP A 83 12.79 -8.31 9.95
CA ASP A 83 13.81 -7.77 10.83
C ASP A 83 14.81 -6.87 10.05
N LEU A 84 15.20 -7.28 8.85
CA LEU A 84 16.08 -6.50 7.98
C LEU A 84 15.44 -5.18 7.51
N VAL A 85 14.16 -5.19 7.16
CA VAL A 85 13.43 -3.96 6.78
C VAL A 85 13.32 -3.00 7.96
N ARG A 86 13.02 -3.50 9.16
CA ARG A 86 12.95 -2.66 10.36
C ARG A 86 14.29 -2.04 10.69
N ALA A 87 15.39 -2.80 10.60
CA ALA A 87 16.75 -2.29 10.79
C ALA A 87 17.09 -1.19 9.77
N ALA A 88 16.84 -1.41 8.49
CA ALA A 88 17.07 -0.42 7.44
C ALA A 88 16.20 0.86 7.61
N SER A 89 14.97 0.70 8.09
CA SER A 89 14.09 1.83 8.43
C SER A 89 14.65 2.68 9.58
N GLU A 90 15.19 2.04 10.62
CA GLU A 90 15.79 2.72 11.76
C GLU A 90 17.10 3.43 11.38
N GLU A 91 17.98 2.76 10.64
CA GLU A 91 19.26 3.30 10.19
C GLU A 91 19.09 4.51 9.25
N SER A 92 18.14 4.43 8.32
CA SER A 92 17.86 5.51 7.38
C SER A 92 17.05 6.66 7.99
N GLY A 93 16.39 6.45 9.14
CA GLY A 93 15.43 7.38 9.74
C GLY A 93 14.12 7.53 8.95
N ARG A 94 13.97 6.78 7.83
CA ARG A 94 12.75 6.79 7.01
C ARG A 94 11.72 5.81 7.55
N ALA A 95 10.45 6.19 7.48
CA ALA A 95 9.36 5.26 7.77
C ALA A 95 9.14 4.33 6.57
N ILE A 96 9.53 3.07 6.70
CA ILE A 96 9.28 2.04 5.71
C ILE A 96 8.11 1.18 6.19
N GLY A 97 7.00 1.18 5.44
CA GLY A 97 5.86 0.31 5.71
C GLY A 97 6.15 -1.13 5.30
N ILE A 98 5.50 -2.10 5.97
CA ILE A 98 5.56 -3.51 5.60
C ILE A 98 4.15 -3.99 5.28
N LEU A 99 3.96 -4.46 4.05
CA LEU A 99 2.72 -5.03 3.52
C LEU A 99 2.86 -6.56 3.47
N ALA A 100 2.06 -7.27 4.27
CA ALA A 100 1.92 -8.72 4.16
C ALA A 100 0.83 -9.04 3.13
N ASP A 101 1.20 -9.64 2.02
CA ASP A 101 0.30 -9.99 0.92
C ASP A 101 -0.04 -11.48 0.98
N LEU A 102 -1.29 -11.78 1.41
CA LEU A 102 -1.80 -13.13 1.57
C LEU A 102 -2.02 -13.79 0.21
N GLN A 103 -1.76 -15.10 0.16
CA GLN A 103 -1.83 -15.85 -1.10
C GLN A 103 -3.25 -15.88 -1.69
N GLY A 104 -4.26 -15.99 -0.83
CA GLY A 104 -5.62 -16.26 -1.22
C GLY A 104 -5.85 -17.73 -1.67
N PRO A 105 -7.09 -18.09 -1.98
CA PRO A 105 -7.46 -19.44 -2.39
C PRO A 105 -7.03 -19.74 -3.84
N LYS A 106 -5.71 -19.76 -4.10
CA LYS A 106 -5.19 -20.01 -5.44
C LYS A 106 -5.47 -21.45 -5.88
N ILE A 107 -6.27 -21.59 -6.93
CA ILE A 107 -6.56 -22.89 -7.55
C ILE A 107 -5.36 -23.30 -8.40
N ARG A 108 -4.97 -24.57 -8.33
CA ARG A 108 -3.82 -25.12 -9.04
C ARG A 108 -4.13 -26.49 -9.65
N LEU A 109 -3.41 -26.83 -10.70
CA LEU A 109 -3.31 -28.20 -11.16
C LEU A 109 -2.46 -29.05 -10.22
N GLY A 110 -2.63 -30.36 -10.24
CA GLY A 110 -1.81 -31.32 -9.53
C GLY A 110 -0.45 -31.55 -10.18
N THR A 111 0.13 -32.75 -9.97
CA THR A 111 1.43 -33.16 -10.50
C THR A 111 1.26 -34.06 -11.70
N PHE A 112 2.27 -34.13 -12.58
CA PHE A 112 2.31 -35.00 -13.77
C PHE A 112 3.37 -36.09 -13.58
N ALA A 113 3.01 -37.36 -13.87
CA ALA A 113 3.90 -38.51 -13.66
C ALA A 113 5.19 -38.47 -14.50
N GLY A 114 5.11 -37.88 -15.69
CA GLY A 114 6.23 -37.81 -16.66
C GLY A 114 6.91 -36.45 -16.71
N GLY A 115 6.62 -35.52 -15.75
CA GLY A 115 7.05 -34.13 -15.82
C GLY A 115 6.17 -33.30 -16.77
N PRO A 116 6.65 -32.13 -17.26
CA PRO A 116 5.87 -31.23 -18.09
C PRO A 116 5.29 -31.90 -19.33
N VAL A 117 4.03 -31.61 -19.67
CA VAL A 117 3.32 -32.12 -20.85
C VAL A 117 3.07 -30.95 -21.80
N GLN A 118 2.98 -31.28 -23.10
CA GLN A 118 2.65 -30.31 -24.14
C GLN A 118 1.21 -30.54 -24.59
N TRP A 119 0.30 -29.64 -24.25
CA TRP A 119 -1.06 -29.63 -24.77
C TRP A 119 -1.10 -28.85 -26.08
N ARG A 120 -1.79 -29.41 -27.09
CA ARG A 120 -1.94 -28.78 -28.39
C ARG A 120 -3.38 -28.33 -28.59
N THR A 121 -3.59 -27.26 -29.32
CA THR A 121 -4.94 -26.83 -29.72
C THR A 121 -5.71 -27.96 -30.38
N GLY A 122 -6.92 -28.23 -29.91
CA GLY A 122 -7.79 -29.33 -30.29
C GLY A 122 -7.61 -30.61 -29.45
N ASP A 123 -6.61 -30.69 -28.55
CA ASP A 123 -6.51 -31.82 -27.64
C ASP A 123 -7.70 -31.81 -26.66
N VAL A 124 -8.15 -33.02 -26.27
CA VAL A 124 -9.18 -33.17 -25.23
C VAL A 124 -8.51 -33.63 -23.94
N VAL A 125 -8.64 -32.84 -22.88
CA VAL A 125 -8.03 -33.09 -21.58
C VAL A 125 -9.11 -33.09 -20.47
N ARG A 126 -8.83 -33.77 -19.37
CA ARG A 126 -9.72 -33.87 -18.23
C ARG A 126 -9.07 -33.21 -16.98
N ILE A 127 -9.76 -32.27 -16.39
CA ILE A 127 -9.39 -31.74 -15.07
C ILE A 127 -10.28 -32.41 -14.03
N THR A 128 -9.67 -33.16 -13.12
CA THR A 128 -10.40 -33.98 -12.16
C THR A 128 -10.29 -33.45 -10.73
N VAL A 129 -11.34 -33.61 -9.94
CA VAL A 129 -11.31 -33.32 -8.49
C VAL A 129 -10.76 -34.52 -7.70
N GLU A 130 -10.56 -35.68 -8.33
CA GLU A 130 -9.89 -36.83 -7.70
C GLU A 130 -8.40 -36.56 -7.50
N HIS A 131 -7.84 -37.07 -6.42
CA HIS A 131 -6.40 -37.01 -6.16
C HIS A 131 -5.67 -38.07 -7.02
N VAL A 132 -5.20 -37.64 -8.18
CA VAL A 132 -4.43 -38.52 -9.10
C VAL A 132 -3.11 -37.84 -9.48
N THR A 133 -2.09 -38.66 -9.71
CA THR A 133 -0.91 -38.21 -10.45
C THR A 133 -1.30 -38.13 -11.92
N GLY A 134 -1.18 -36.94 -12.51
CA GLY A 134 -1.67 -36.65 -13.84
C GLY A 134 -0.88 -37.34 -14.95
N THR A 135 -1.55 -37.49 -16.08
CA THR A 135 -1.01 -37.94 -17.38
C THR A 135 -1.15 -36.79 -18.36
N HIS A 136 -0.82 -37.04 -19.65
CA HIS A 136 -1.07 -36.04 -20.70
C HIS A 136 -2.55 -35.63 -20.78
N ASP A 137 -3.48 -36.56 -20.58
CA ASP A 137 -4.90 -36.37 -20.88
C ASP A 137 -5.76 -36.13 -19.64
N ARG A 138 -5.22 -36.32 -18.44
CA ARG A 138 -5.97 -36.15 -17.18
C ARG A 138 -5.06 -35.64 -16.04
N VAL A 139 -5.48 -34.60 -15.32
CA VAL A 139 -4.73 -34.05 -14.19
C VAL A 139 -5.70 -33.59 -13.09
N SER A 140 -5.28 -33.73 -11.85
CA SER A 140 -6.04 -33.27 -10.68
C SER A 140 -6.02 -31.74 -10.55
N THR A 141 -7.00 -31.22 -9.79
CA THR A 141 -7.00 -29.82 -9.34
C THR A 141 -7.14 -29.73 -7.83
N THR A 142 -6.64 -28.65 -7.24
CA THR A 142 -6.86 -28.35 -5.82
C THR A 142 -8.29 -27.90 -5.51
N TYR A 143 -9.08 -27.54 -6.53
CA TYR A 143 -10.46 -27.06 -6.36
C TYR A 143 -11.46 -28.20 -6.42
N GLN A 144 -11.89 -28.66 -5.24
CA GLN A 144 -12.74 -29.84 -5.09
C GLN A 144 -14.18 -29.67 -5.61
N ASN A 145 -14.66 -28.43 -5.76
CA ASN A 145 -15.99 -28.15 -6.30
C ASN A 145 -15.99 -27.90 -7.82
N LEU A 146 -14.86 -28.03 -8.51
CA LEU A 146 -14.77 -27.72 -9.94
C LEU A 146 -15.84 -28.42 -10.77
N ALA A 147 -16.02 -29.74 -10.59
CA ALA A 147 -17.00 -30.51 -11.34
C ALA A 147 -18.47 -30.11 -11.05
N LYS A 148 -18.74 -29.52 -9.88
CA LYS A 148 -20.05 -29.01 -9.51
C LYS A 148 -20.35 -27.64 -10.08
N ASP A 149 -19.34 -26.78 -10.12
CA ASP A 149 -19.50 -25.35 -10.47
C ASP A 149 -19.31 -25.13 -11.98
N ALA A 150 -18.53 -25.99 -12.67
CA ALA A 150 -18.25 -25.88 -14.12
C ALA A 150 -19.48 -26.19 -14.98
N LYS A 151 -19.64 -25.40 -16.06
CA LYS A 151 -20.69 -25.56 -17.06
C LYS A 151 -20.06 -25.66 -18.45
N VAL A 152 -20.74 -26.36 -19.37
CA VAL A 152 -20.32 -26.39 -20.77
C VAL A 152 -20.24 -24.98 -21.36
N GLY A 153 -19.12 -24.66 -21.96
CA GLY A 153 -18.79 -23.34 -22.50
C GLY A 153 -17.94 -22.47 -21.57
N ASP A 154 -17.77 -22.84 -20.30
CA ASP A 154 -16.88 -22.11 -19.41
C ASP A 154 -15.42 -22.18 -19.89
N ARG A 155 -14.70 -21.08 -19.69
CA ARG A 155 -13.27 -21.02 -20.02
C ARG A 155 -12.46 -21.32 -18.76
N LEU A 156 -11.39 -22.10 -18.96
CA LEU A 156 -10.35 -22.34 -17.96
C LEU A 156 -9.02 -21.87 -18.54
N LEU A 157 -8.22 -21.21 -17.72
CA LEU A 157 -6.90 -20.70 -18.12
C LEU A 157 -5.83 -21.30 -17.22
N VAL A 158 -4.75 -21.79 -17.81
CA VAL A 158 -3.63 -22.41 -17.11
C VAL A 158 -2.37 -21.57 -17.32
N ASP A 159 -1.53 -21.49 -16.27
CA ASP A 159 -0.23 -20.76 -16.27
C ASP A 159 -0.40 -19.29 -16.68
N ASP A 160 -1.25 -18.57 -15.93
CA ASP A 160 -1.54 -17.16 -16.13
C ASP A 160 -2.05 -16.83 -17.56
N GLY A 161 -2.87 -17.74 -18.11
CA GLY A 161 -3.52 -17.57 -19.40
C GLY A 161 -2.70 -18.01 -20.60
N LYS A 162 -1.53 -18.65 -20.42
CA LYS A 162 -0.72 -19.17 -21.53
C LYS A 162 -1.34 -20.36 -22.24
N VAL A 163 -2.18 -21.11 -21.53
CA VAL A 163 -2.95 -22.23 -22.07
C VAL A 163 -4.42 -22.00 -21.81
N GLY A 164 -5.21 -22.00 -22.87
CA GLY A 164 -6.65 -21.83 -22.84
C GLY A 164 -7.40 -23.12 -23.03
N LEU A 165 -8.44 -23.35 -22.22
CA LEU A 165 -9.33 -24.50 -22.29
C LEU A 165 -10.78 -24.02 -22.34
N VAL A 166 -11.66 -24.80 -22.99
CA VAL A 166 -13.11 -24.63 -22.91
C VAL A 166 -13.76 -25.93 -22.44
N VAL A 167 -14.67 -25.81 -21.47
CA VAL A 167 -15.43 -26.98 -20.96
C VAL A 167 -16.38 -27.49 -22.04
N THR A 168 -16.25 -28.77 -22.42
CA THR A 168 -17.12 -29.45 -23.38
C THR A 168 -18.11 -30.40 -22.73
N ALA A 169 -17.76 -30.95 -21.54
CA ALA A 169 -18.65 -31.81 -20.76
C ALA A 169 -18.21 -31.87 -19.31
N VAL A 170 -19.13 -32.24 -18.42
CA VAL A 170 -18.82 -32.63 -17.04
C VAL A 170 -19.24 -34.09 -16.89
N ASP A 171 -18.30 -34.95 -16.52
CA ASP A 171 -18.47 -36.43 -16.43
C ASP A 171 -18.06 -36.88 -15.02
N GLY A 172 -19.03 -36.96 -14.13
CA GLY A 172 -18.79 -37.32 -12.74
C GLY A 172 -17.87 -36.31 -12.00
N GLN A 173 -16.64 -36.75 -11.74
CA GLN A 173 -15.61 -35.92 -11.09
C GLN A 173 -14.64 -35.25 -12.07
N ASP A 174 -14.82 -35.50 -13.36
CA ASP A 174 -13.98 -34.97 -14.42
C ASP A 174 -14.69 -33.83 -15.16
N VAL A 175 -13.99 -32.73 -15.35
CA VAL A 175 -14.36 -31.65 -16.26
C VAL A 175 -13.59 -31.89 -17.56
N VAL A 176 -14.31 -32.20 -18.62
CA VAL A 176 -13.75 -32.45 -19.93
C VAL A 176 -13.59 -31.15 -20.68
N CYS A 177 -12.38 -30.87 -21.14
CA CYS A 177 -12.06 -29.60 -21.77
C CYS A 177 -11.42 -29.84 -23.13
N GLU A 178 -11.70 -28.99 -24.10
CA GLU A 178 -10.94 -28.84 -25.33
C GLU A 178 -9.91 -27.75 -25.19
N VAL A 179 -8.69 -27.97 -25.61
CA VAL A 179 -7.59 -26.98 -25.60
C VAL A 179 -7.82 -25.99 -26.74
N THR A 180 -8.09 -24.73 -26.40
CA THR A 180 -8.27 -23.64 -27.38
C THR A 180 -6.94 -22.95 -27.72
N GLU A 181 -6.05 -22.83 -26.74
CA GLU A 181 -4.71 -22.27 -26.87
C GLU A 181 -3.71 -23.25 -26.26
N GLY A 182 -2.87 -23.86 -27.09
CA GLY A 182 -1.91 -24.90 -26.67
C GLY A 182 -0.65 -24.28 -26.03
N GLY A 183 -0.01 -25.09 -25.16
CA GLY A 183 1.23 -24.69 -24.48
C GLY A 183 1.78 -25.81 -23.60
N GLN A 184 2.95 -25.57 -23.00
CA GLN A 184 3.53 -26.47 -22.01
C GLN A 184 2.87 -26.28 -20.65
N VAL A 185 2.43 -27.39 -20.04
CA VAL A 185 1.83 -27.44 -18.69
C VAL A 185 2.70 -28.31 -17.80
N SER A 186 2.89 -27.89 -16.55
CA SER A 186 3.69 -28.60 -15.55
C SER A 186 3.01 -28.60 -14.18
N ASP A 187 3.67 -29.23 -13.20
CA ASP A 187 3.19 -29.38 -11.85
C ASP A 187 2.80 -28.03 -11.23
N HIS A 188 1.70 -28.05 -10.47
CA HIS A 188 1.21 -26.97 -9.64
C HIS A 188 0.95 -25.62 -10.36
N LYS A 189 0.76 -25.65 -11.69
CA LYS A 189 0.39 -24.45 -12.45
C LYS A 189 -0.95 -23.89 -11.98
N GLY A 190 -1.04 -22.54 -11.93
CA GLY A 190 -2.29 -21.86 -11.61
C GLY A 190 -3.40 -22.24 -12.59
N LEU A 191 -4.59 -22.42 -12.08
CA LEU A 191 -5.81 -22.63 -12.85
C LEU A 191 -6.77 -21.47 -12.53
N SER A 192 -7.03 -20.61 -13.51
CA SER A 192 -7.99 -19.51 -13.41
C SER A 192 -9.31 -19.92 -14.07
N LEU A 193 -10.41 -19.47 -13.48
CA LEU A 193 -11.79 -19.82 -13.86
C LEU A 193 -12.58 -18.52 -14.17
N PRO A 194 -12.30 -17.85 -15.30
CA PRO A 194 -12.90 -16.55 -15.61
C PRO A 194 -14.41 -16.63 -15.72
N GLY A 195 -15.11 -15.76 -14.98
CA GLY A 195 -16.58 -15.67 -15.00
C GLY A 195 -17.31 -16.84 -14.33
N MET A 196 -16.60 -17.79 -13.72
CA MET A 196 -17.20 -18.88 -12.95
C MET A 196 -17.46 -18.44 -11.51
N ASP A 197 -18.66 -18.67 -11.03
CA ASP A 197 -19.03 -18.42 -9.61
C ASP A 197 -18.38 -19.50 -8.72
N VAL A 198 -17.19 -19.19 -8.22
CA VAL A 198 -16.34 -20.13 -7.48
C VAL A 198 -16.69 -20.11 -6.00
N SER A 199 -17.13 -21.22 -5.44
CA SER A 199 -17.56 -21.37 -4.04
C SER A 199 -16.36 -21.53 -3.06
N VAL A 200 -15.32 -20.68 -3.18
CA VAL A 200 -14.16 -20.67 -2.27
C VAL A 200 -14.19 -19.43 -1.39
N PRO A 201 -14.01 -19.54 -0.05
CA PRO A 201 -13.89 -18.36 0.80
C PRO A 201 -12.66 -17.52 0.41
N ALA A 202 -12.74 -16.20 0.60
CA ALA A 202 -11.63 -15.29 0.30
C ALA A 202 -10.38 -15.52 1.17
N LEU A 203 -10.53 -16.19 2.32
CA LEU A 203 -9.43 -16.57 3.20
C LEU A 203 -9.34 -18.10 3.30
N SER A 204 -8.22 -18.68 2.86
CA SER A 204 -7.91 -20.10 3.05
C SER A 204 -7.40 -20.37 4.47
N GLU A 205 -7.31 -21.64 4.88
CA GLU A 205 -6.71 -22.03 6.17
C GLU A 205 -5.26 -21.55 6.27
N LYS A 206 -4.48 -21.68 5.18
CA LYS A 206 -3.12 -21.16 5.10
C LYS A 206 -3.09 -19.64 5.29
N ASP A 207 -4.02 -18.91 4.68
CA ASP A 207 -4.06 -17.44 4.82
C ASP A 207 -4.38 -17.02 6.26
N VAL A 208 -5.16 -17.82 7.00
CA VAL A 208 -5.40 -17.58 8.43
C VAL A 208 -4.11 -17.73 9.22
N GLU A 209 -3.35 -18.81 9.00
CA GLU A 209 -2.04 -19.03 9.65
C GLU A 209 -1.04 -17.92 9.30
N ASP A 210 -0.96 -17.55 8.03
CA ASP A 210 -0.09 -16.48 7.55
C ASP A 210 -0.49 -15.12 8.13
N LEU A 211 -1.78 -14.83 8.24
CA LEU A 211 -2.30 -13.60 8.83
C LEU A 211 -1.95 -13.53 10.33
N GLU A 212 -2.19 -14.60 11.09
CA GLU A 212 -1.81 -14.66 12.51
C GLU A 212 -0.31 -14.44 12.70
N PHE A 213 0.51 -15.05 11.84
CA PHE A 213 1.95 -14.86 11.85
C PHE A 213 2.33 -13.40 11.51
N ALA A 214 1.79 -12.81 10.46
CA ALA A 214 2.03 -11.42 10.06
C ALA A 214 1.66 -10.44 11.18
N LEU A 215 0.51 -10.66 11.84
CA LEU A 215 0.09 -9.89 13.02
C LEU A 215 1.06 -10.05 14.19
N SER A 216 1.62 -11.25 14.37
CA SER A 216 2.61 -11.51 15.43
C SER A 216 3.90 -10.72 15.22
N LEU A 217 4.35 -10.56 13.98
CA LEU A 217 5.51 -9.76 13.58
C LEU A 217 5.29 -8.26 13.79
N GLY A 218 4.05 -7.76 13.65
CA GLY A 218 3.74 -6.35 13.70
C GLY A 218 3.98 -5.66 12.35
N VAL A 219 3.49 -6.25 11.25
CA VAL A 219 3.42 -5.62 9.94
C VAL A 219 2.50 -4.40 9.97
N ASP A 220 2.52 -3.57 8.94
CA ASP A 220 1.78 -2.31 8.91
C ASP A 220 0.48 -2.40 8.09
N PHE A 221 0.41 -3.34 7.13
CA PHE A 221 -0.73 -3.56 6.23
C PHE A 221 -0.90 -5.05 5.93
N ILE A 222 -2.13 -5.43 5.64
CA ILE A 222 -2.48 -6.72 5.07
C ILE A 222 -3.06 -6.49 3.68
N ALA A 223 -2.63 -7.23 2.65
CA ALA A 223 -3.31 -7.30 1.36
C ALA A 223 -4.07 -8.62 1.26
N LEU A 224 -5.36 -8.53 0.91
CA LEU A 224 -6.25 -9.68 0.72
C LEU A 224 -6.42 -9.96 -0.77
N SER A 225 -6.00 -11.16 -1.20
CA SER A 225 -6.13 -11.61 -2.59
C SER A 225 -7.55 -12.08 -2.91
N PHE A 226 -7.90 -12.00 -4.18
CA PHE A 226 -9.17 -12.49 -4.74
C PHE A 226 -10.43 -11.96 -4.05
N VAL A 227 -10.42 -10.69 -3.65
CA VAL A 227 -11.59 -10.00 -3.10
C VAL A 227 -12.69 -9.95 -4.18
N ARG A 228 -13.94 -10.26 -3.79
CA ARG A 228 -15.12 -10.24 -4.65
C ARG A 228 -16.22 -9.32 -4.12
N SER A 229 -16.25 -9.12 -2.82
CA SER A 229 -17.31 -8.35 -2.15
C SER A 229 -16.79 -7.52 -0.99
N PRO A 230 -17.53 -6.48 -0.55
CA PRO A 230 -17.17 -5.74 0.65
C PRO A 230 -17.17 -6.57 1.93
N ALA A 231 -17.92 -7.69 1.98
CA ALA A 231 -18.00 -8.54 3.16
C ALA A 231 -16.72 -9.39 3.37
N ASP A 232 -15.86 -9.53 2.36
CA ASP A 232 -14.64 -10.34 2.48
C ASP A 232 -13.67 -9.78 3.54
N ILE A 233 -13.73 -8.47 3.85
CA ILE A 233 -12.94 -7.87 4.92
C ILE A 233 -13.31 -8.41 6.31
N ASP A 234 -14.55 -8.84 6.51
CA ASP A 234 -15.03 -9.32 7.81
C ASP A 234 -14.30 -10.59 8.23
N LEU A 235 -13.90 -11.45 7.29
CA LEU A 235 -13.10 -12.64 7.55
C LEU A 235 -11.73 -12.28 8.13
N VAL A 236 -11.07 -11.27 7.56
CA VAL A 236 -9.77 -10.77 8.05
C VAL A 236 -9.93 -10.14 9.43
N HIS A 237 -10.97 -9.31 9.61
CA HIS A 237 -11.26 -8.66 10.89
C HIS A 237 -11.55 -9.67 12.00
N GLN A 238 -12.26 -10.76 11.72
CA GLN A 238 -12.52 -11.84 12.71
C GLN A 238 -11.22 -12.47 13.22
N VAL A 239 -10.25 -12.71 12.32
CA VAL A 239 -8.93 -13.22 12.71
C VAL A 239 -8.17 -12.18 13.54
N MET A 240 -8.15 -10.92 13.12
CA MET A 240 -7.48 -9.84 13.84
C MET A 240 -8.07 -9.66 15.26
N ASP A 241 -9.39 -9.68 15.39
CA ASP A 241 -10.08 -9.55 16.69
C ASP A 241 -9.77 -10.75 17.60
N ARG A 242 -9.67 -11.96 17.04
CA ARG A 242 -9.26 -13.17 17.79
C ARG A 242 -7.82 -13.07 18.30
N VAL A 243 -6.90 -12.55 17.51
CA VAL A 243 -5.50 -12.34 17.91
C VAL A 243 -5.38 -11.20 18.94
N GLY A 244 -6.28 -10.23 18.93
CA GLY A 244 -6.40 -9.20 19.98
C GLY A 244 -5.31 -8.11 19.96
N LYS A 245 -4.58 -7.97 18.86
CA LYS A 245 -3.54 -6.89 18.69
C LYS A 245 -4.06 -5.61 18.04
N GLY A 246 -5.37 -5.51 17.83
CA GLY A 246 -6.01 -4.44 17.08
C GLY A 246 -6.05 -4.71 15.58
N ARG A 247 -6.92 -3.97 14.87
CA ARG A 247 -7.07 -4.12 13.43
C ARG A 247 -6.03 -3.29 12.69
N LEU A 248 -5.33 -3.92 11.76
CA LEU A 248 -4.44 -3.26 10.79
C LEU A 248 -5.23 -2.87 9.54
N PRO A 249 -4.77 -1.86 8.77
CA PRO A 249 -5.34 -1.55 7.47
C PRO A 249 -5.28 -2.75 6.52
N VAL A 250 -6.40 -3.00 5.85
CA VAL A 250 -6.56 -4.08 4.85
C VAL A 250 -6.69 -3.48 3.46
N VAL A 251 -5.83 -3.90 2.54
CA VAL A 251 -5.81 -3.52 1.13
C VAL A 251 -6.49 -4.61 0.31
N ALA A 252 -7.60 -4.26 -0.36
CA ALA A 252 -8.28 -5.18 -1.26
C ALA A 252 -7.52 -5.31 -2.57
N LYS A 253 -7.23 -6.53 -3.01
CA LYS A 253 -6.68 -6.78 -4.35
C LYS A 253 -7.82 -6.96 -5.35
N VAL A 254 -7.87 -6.07 -6.33
CA VAL A 254 -8.84 -6.09 -7.43
C VAL A 254 -8.26 -6.97 -8.54
N GLU A 255 -8.70 -8.22 -8.57
CA GLU A 255 -8.18 -9.31 -9.42
C GLU A 255 -9.29 -10.03 -10.18
N LYS A 256 -10.55 -9.85 -9.77
CA LYS A 256 -11.71 -10.59 -10.24
C LYS A 256 -12.77 -9.67 -10.87
N PRO A 257 -13.55 -10.15 -11.86
CA PRO A 257 -14.67 -9.39 -12.42
C PRO A 257 -15.67 -8.92 -11.37
N GLU A 258 -15.98 -9.76 -10.38
CA GLU A 258 -16.92 -9.45 -9.30
C GLU A 258 -16.41 -8.29 -8.43
N ALA A 259 -15.08 -8.16 -8.27
CA ALA A 259 -14.49 -7.01 -7.58
C ALA A 259 -14.66 -5.72 -8.39
N VAL A 260 -14.65 -5.81 -9.72
CA VAL A 260 -14.86 -4.65 -10.60
C VAL A 260 -16.31 -4.21 -10.56
N ASP A 261 -17.26 -5.13 -10.52
CA ASP A 261 -18.69 -4.85 -10.40
C ASP A 261 -19.00 -4.22 -9.03
N ASN A 262 -18.38 -4.70 -7.96
CA ASN A 262 -18.56 -4.23 -6.59
C ASN A 262 -17.55 -3.15 -6.16
N LEU A 263 -16.80 -2.54 -7.09
CA LEU A 263 -15.60 -1.75 -6.81
C LEU A 263 -15.83 -0.62 -5.81
N GLU A 264 -16.90 0.13 -5.95
CA GLU A 264 -17.23 1.24 -5.04
C GLU A 264 -17.50 0.74 -3.60
N ALA A 265 -18.27 -0.32 -3.46
CA ALA A 265 -18.58 -0.92 -2.16
C ALA A 265 -17.33 -1.49 -1.50
N ILE A 266 -16.44 -2.11 -2.27
CA ILE A 266 -15.15 -2.62 -1.80
C ILE A 266 -14.25 -1.47 -1.33
N VAL A 267 -14.11 -0.40 -2.11
CA VAL A 267 -13.32 0.78 -1.72
C VAL A 267 -13.83 1.40 -0.43
N LEU A 268 -15.15 1.43 -0.23
CA LEU A 268 -15.74 1.96 1.01
C LEU A 268 -15.45 1.07 2.22
N ALA A 269 -15.50 -0.24 2.05
CA ALA A 269 -15.31 -1.21 3.13
C ALA A 269 -13.83 -1.38 3.55
N PHE A 270 -12.92 -1.43 2.57
CA PHE A 270 -11.50 -1.65 2.79
C PHE A 270 -10.74 -0.36 3.09
N ASP A 271 -9.51 -0.47 3.60
CA ASP A 271 -8.65 0.68 3.95
C ASP A 271 -7.80 1.17 2.78
N GLY A 272 -7.67 0.39 1.73
CA GLY A 272 -6.99 0.72 0.48
C GLY A 272 -7.32 -0.32 -0.59
N VAL A 273 -6.86 -0.07 -1.82
CA VAL A 273 -7.02 -1.01 -2.94
C VAL A 273 -5.71 -1.19 -3.68
N MET A 274 -5.52 -2.39 -4.26
CA MET A 274 -4.44 -2.71 -5.17
C MET A 274 -5.04 -3.20 -6.49
N VAL A 275 -4.76 -2.52 -7.58
CA VAL A 275 -5.11 -2.98 -8.91
C VAL A 275 -4.04 -3.96 -9.38
N ALA A 276 -4.29 -5.25 -9.23
CA ALA A 276 -3.37 -6.33 -9.59
C ALA A 276 -3.58 -6.73 -11.06
N ARG A 277 -2.99 -5.95 -11.97
CA ARG A 277 -3.27 -5.99 -13.41
C ARG A 277 -2.94 -7.33 -14.06
N GLY A 278 -1.96 -8.06 -13.53
CA GLY A 278 -1.59 -9.39 -14.02
C GLY A 278 -2.74 -10.38 -13.88
N ASP A 279 -3.22 -10.57 -12.66
CA ASP A 279 -4.34 -11.49 -12.38
C ASP A 279 -5.64 -10.97 -13.01
N LEU A 280 -5.89 -9.65 -12.93
CA LEU A 280 -7.06 -9.03 -13.54
C LEU A 280 -7.11 -9.21 -15.07
N GLY A 281 -5.95 -9.15 -15.77
CA GLY A 281 -5.84 -9.34 -17.21
C GLY A 281 -5.97 -10.81 -17.66
N VAL A 282 -5.89 -11.76 -16.72
CA VAL A 282 -6.24 -13.16 -16.96
C VAL A 282 -7.76 -13.36 -16.89
N GLU A 283 -8.42 -12.61 -16.01
CA GLU A 283 -9.86 -12.73 -15.73
C GLU A 283 -10.74 -11.86 -16.64
N LEU A 284 -10.22 -10.72 -17.11
CA LEU A 284 -10.93 -9.76 -17.97
C LEU A 284 -10.24 -9.61 -19.34
N PRO A 285 -10.95 -9.17 -20.37
CA PRO A 285 -10.34 -8.71 -21.62
C PRO A 285 -9.28 -7.63 -21.34
N LEU A 286 -8.09 -7.78 -21.95
CA LEU A 286 -6.93 -6.92 -21.65
C LEU A 286 -7.20 -5.43 -21.86
N GLU A 287 -8.05 -5.09 -22.86
CA GLU A 287 -8.43 -3.70 -23.17
C GLU A 287 -9.28 -3.06 -22.05
N GLN A 288 -9.87 -3.83 -21.15
CA GLN A 288 -10.65 -3.31 -20.02
C GLN A 288 -9.78 -2.96 -18.82
N VAL A 289 -8.62 -3.60 -18.67
CA VAL A 289 -7.74 -3.43 -17.51
C VAL A 289 -7.35 -1.97 -17.27
N PRO A 290 -6.93 -1.18 -18.28
CA PRO A 290 -6.60 0.24 -18.08
C PRO A 290 -7.80 1.08 -17.63
N LEU A 291 -9.01 0.74 -18.08
CA LEU A 291 -10.25 1.44 -17.68
C LEU A 291 -10.61 1.16 -16.24
N VAL A 292 -10.47 -0.10 -15.81
CA VAL A 292 -10.65 -0.51 -14.40
C VAL A 292 -9.64 0.19 -13.51
N GLN A 293 -8.36 0.27 -13.92
CA GLN A 293 -7.32 1.00 -13.19
C GLN A 293 -7.74 2.46 -12.94
N LYS A 294 -8.11 3.18 -13.98
CA LYS A 294 -8.52 4.59 -13.88
C LYS A 294 -9.72 4.76 -12.96
N ARG A 295 -10.73 3.90 -13.10
CA ARG A 295 -11.94 3.91 -12.25
C ARG A 295 -11.58 3.63 -10.79
N ALA A 296 -10.75 2.64 -10.52
CA ALA A 296 -10.33 2.28 -9.16
C ALA A 296 -9.56 3.43 -8.48
N ILE A 297 -8.61 4.05 -9.20
CA ILE A 297 -7.86 5.20 -8.71
C ILE A 297 -8.80 6.37 -8.39
N GLN A 298 -9.72 6.69 -9.29
CA GLN A 298 -10.65 7.81 -9.09
C GLN A 298 -11.54 7.57 -7.85
N ILE A 299 -12.16 6.39 -7.72
CA ILE A 299 -13.03 6.06 -6.58
C ILE A 299 -12.23 6.05 -5.27
N ALA A 300 -11.02 5.48 -5.27
CA ALA A 300 -10.16 5.46 -4.09
C ALA A 300 -9.81 6.88 -3.62
N ARG A 301 -9.40 7.76 -4.54
CA ARG A 301 -9.10 9.17 -4.24
C ARG A 301 -10.33 9.90 -3.70
N GLU A 302 -11.51 9.71 -4.27
CA GLU A 302 -12.75 10.32 -3.79
C GLU A 302 -13.09 9.91 -2.35
N ASN A 303 -12.65 8.74 -1.93
CA ASN A 303 -12.88 8.20 -0.59
C ASN A 303 -11.67 8.34 0.36
N ALA A 304 -10.59 9.02 -0.05
CA ALA A 304 -9.34 9.17 0.70
C ALA A 304 -8.74 7.81 1.12
N LYS A 305 -8.80 6.84 0.22
CA LYS A 305 -8.19 5.51 0.38
C LYS A 305 -6.95 5.43 -0.52
N PRO A 306 -5.82 4.91 -0.03
CA PRO A 306 -4.64 4.72 -0.87
C PRO A 306 -4.90 3.67 -1.94
N VAL A 307 -4.31 3.89 -3.12
CA VAL A 307 -4.39 2.97 -4.25
C VAL A 307 -3.00 2.61 -4.76
N ILE A 308 -2.76 1.31 -4.91
CA ILE A 308 -1.53 0.74 -5.46
C ILE A 308 -1.82 0.24 -6.88
N VAL A 309 -1.03 0.66 -7.86
CA VAL A 309 -1.01 0.04 -9.20
C VAL A 309 0.10 -1.00 -9.23
N ALA A 310 -0.24 -2.23 -9.55
CA ALA A 310 0.62 -3.38 -9.38
C ALA A 310 0.75 -4.23 -10.64
N THR A 311 1.83 -4.99 -10.69
CA THR A 311 2.22 -5.98 -11.71
C THR A 311 2.59 -5.41 -13.07
N GLN A 312 3.65 -5.97 -13.66
CA GLN A 312 4.14 -5.65 -15.00
C GLN A 312 4.42 -4.16 -15.23
N MET A 313 4.94 -3.47 -14.20
CA MET A 313 5.28 -2.04 -14.32
C MET A 313 6.58 -1.82 -15.09
N LEU A 314 7.63 -2.55 -14.73
CA LEU A 314 8.95 -2.55 -15.38
C LEU A 314 9.43 -3.98 -15.60
N ASP A 315 8.54 -4.87 -16.04
CA ASP A 315 8.73 -6.32 -16.12
C ASP A 315 9.99 -6.73 -16.90
N SER A 316 10.28 -6.01 -17.99
CA SER A 316 11.51 -6.24 -18.76
C SER A 316 12.79 -6.04 -17.96
N MET A 317 12.73 -5.26 -16.86
CA MET A 317 13.88 -5.04 -15.97
C MET A 317 14.17 -6.21 -15.03
N ILE A 318 13.35 -7.26 -15.02
CA ILE A 318 13.72 -8.55 -14.42
C ILE A 318 15.03 -9.06 -15.03
N SER A 319 15.18 -8.91 -16.35
CA SER A 319 16.35 -9.42 -17.09
C SER A 319 17.19 -8.35 -17.77
N ASN A 320 16.67 -7.13 -17.97
CA ASN A 320 17.35 -6.03 -18.66
C ASN A 320 17.62 -4.85 -17.72
N SER A 321 18.71 -4.14 -17.95
CA SER A 321 19.09 -2.96 -17.15
C SER A 321 18.27 -1.69 -17.46
N ARG A 322 17.39 -1.74 -18.46
CA ARG A 322 16.53 -0.62 -18.86
C ARG A 322 15.14 -1.12 -19.25
N PRO A 323 14.08 -0.36 -18.95
CA PRO A 323 12.73 -0.70 -19.35
C PRO A 323 12.49 -0.43 -20.83
N THR A 324 11.40 -0.96 -21.33
CA THR A 324 10.85 -0.58 -22.63
C THR A 324 10.21 0.83 -22.56
N ARG A 325 9.96 1.44 -23.72
CA ARG A 325 9.23 2.72 -23.81
C ARG A 325 7.77 2.56 -23.36
N ALA A 326 7.16 1.41 -23.63
CA ALA A 326 5.79 1.12 -23.21
C ALA A 326 5.67 1.07 -21.68
N GLU A 327 6.59 0.38 -20.99
CA GLU A 327 6.63 0.34 -19.53
C GLU A 327 6.88 1.72 -18.90
N THR A 328 7.80 2.51 -19.50
CA THR A 328 8.02 3.90 -19.05
C THR A 328 6.75 4.73 -19.18
N SER A 329 6.01 4.57 -20.29
CA SER A 329 4.73 5.26 -20.50
C SER A 329 3.65 4.78 -19.53
N ASP A 330 3.64 3.49 -19.21
CA ASP A 330 2.69 2.90 -18.27
C ASP A 330 2.88 3.41 -16.84
N VAL A 331 4.13 3.44 -16.35
CA VAL A 331 4.47 4.07 -15.06
C VAL A 331 4.03 5.53 -15.04
N ALA A 332 4.34 6.29 -16.10
CA ALA A 332 3.94 7.69 -16.20
C ALA A 332 2.42 7.88 -16.17
N ASN A 333 1.67 7.04 -16.90
CA ASN A 333 0.21 7.09 -16.90
C ASN A 333 -0.40 6.79 -15.53
N ALA A 334 0.11 5.79 -14.79
CA ALA A 334 -0.38 5.49 -13.45
C ALA A 334 -0.19 6.68 -12.47
N VAL A 335 0.92 7.43 -12.60
CA VAL A 335 1.15 8.66 -11.83
C VAL A 335 0.16 9.75 -12.25
N LEU A 336 -0.05 9.96 -13.55
CA LEU A 336 -1.00 10.95 -14.08
C LEU A 336 -2.47 10.60 -13.74
N ASP A 337 -2.79 9.33 -13.61
CA ASP A 337 -4.10 8.88 -13.12
C ASP A 337 -4.32 9.24 -11.63
N GLY A 338 -3.26 9.50 -10.90
CA GLY A 338 -3.28 9.89 -9.49
C GLY A 338 -3.14 8.72 -8.51
N ALA A 339 -2.43 7.65 -8.88
CA ALA A 339 -2.11 6.56 -7.97
C ALA A 339 -1.27 7.04 -6.77
N ASP A 340 -1.55 6.50 -5.58
CA ASP A 340 -0.72 6.76 -4.40
C ASP A 340 0.62 6.05 -4.49
N ALA A 341 0.63 4.82 -5.01
CA ALA A 341 1.82 4.00 -5.10
C ALA A 341 1.86 3.10 -6.35
N LEU A 342 3.08 2.77 -6.76
CA LEU A 342 3.38 1.85 -7.84
C LEU A 342 4.20 0.69 -7.28
N MET A 343 3.89 -0.54 -7.69
CA MET A 343 4.53 -1.73 -7.14
C MET A 343 5.44 -2.42 -8.15
N LEU A 344 6.65 -2.73 -7.70
CA LEU A 344 7.59 -3.65 -8.36
C LEU A 344 7.44 -5.05 -7.77
N SER A 345 7.32 -6.05 -8.60
CA SER A 345 7.08 -7.45 -8.24
C SER A 345 8.34 -8.31 -8.48
N GLY A 346 8.42 -8.96 -9.62
CA GLY A 346 9.56 -9.78 -10.06
C GLY A 346 10.85 -8.96 -10.16
N GLU A 347 10.73 -7.70 -10.55
CA GLU A 347 11.84 -6.76 -10.75
C GLU A 347 12.72 -6.63 -9.51
N THR A 348 12.11 -6.63 -8.32
CA THR A 348 12.83 -6.48 -7.04
C THR A 348 12.96 -7.77 -6.24
N SER A 349 12.12 -8.79 -6.50
CA SER A 349 12.16 -10.04 -5.73
C SER A 349 13.15 -11.07 -6.29
N VAL A 350 13.23 -11.22 -7.60
CA VAL A 350 14.05 -12.22 -8.31
C VAL A 350 14.86 -11.63 -9.47
N GLY A 351 14.62 -10.37 -9.82
CA GLY A 351 15.25 -9.71 -10.96
C GLY A 351 16.76 -9.54 -10.81
N ARG A 352 17.43 -9.36 -11.93
CA ARG A 352 18.88 -9.13 -12.01
C ARG A 352 19.27 -7.69 -11.66
N TYR A 353 18.31 -6.75 -11.73
CA TYR A 353 18.54 -5.31 -11.59
C TYR A 353 17.59 -4.66 -10.58
N PRO A 354 17.48 -5.18 -9.34
CA PRO A 354 16.46 -4.74 -8.40
C PRO A 354 16.58 -3.27 -8.02
N ILE A 355 17.80 -2.78 -7.74
CA ILE A 355 18.04 -1.41 -7.31
C ILE A 355 17.84 -0.43 -8.47
N GLU A 356 18.29 -0.78 -9.67
CA GLU A 356 18.11 0.01 -10.89
C GLU A 356 16.63 0.13 -11.25
N SER A 357 15.83 -0.89 -10.99
CA SER A 357 14.36 -0.86 -11.21
C SER A 357 13.70 0.19 -10.32
N VAL A 358 14.06 0.25 -9.03
CA VAL A 358 13.55 1.27 -8.10
C VAL A 358 14.02 2.67 -8.52
N ARG A 359 15.31 2.83 -8.84
CA ARG A 359 15.86 4.12 -9.33
C ARG A 359 15.20 4.59 -10.62
N THR A 360 14.92 3.66 -11.53
CA THR A 360 14.25 3.97 -12.79
C THR A 360 12.82 4.42 -12.56
N MET A 361 12.06 3.68 -11.74
CA MET A 361 10.70 4.06 -11.36
C MET A 361 10.67 5.43 -10.67
N SER A 362 11.60 5.68 -9.73
CA SER A 362 11.73 6.97 -9.05
C SER A 362 11.93 8.12 -10.05
N LYS A 363 12.86 7.96 -11.00
CA LYS A 363 13.13 8.96 -12.02
C LYS A 363 11.93 9.23 -12.93
N ILE A 364 11.18 8.21 -13.31
CA ILE A 364 9.97 8.39 -14.14
C ILE A 364 8.92 9.18 -13.36
N ILE A 365 8.67 8.79 -12.09
CA ILE A 365 7.72 9.49 -11.22
C ILE A 365 8.13 10.96 -11.05
N GLU A 366 9.38 11.23 -10.69
CA GLU A 366 9.92 12.58 -10.50
C GLU A 366 9.79 13.45 -11.76
N ALA A 367 10.10 12.88 -12.93
CA ALA A 367 9.95 13.58 -14.21
C ALA A 367 8.49 13.97 -14.47
N VAL A 368 7.54 13.04 -14.26
CA VAL A 368 6.11 13.31 -14.44
C VAL A 368 5.62 14.38 -13.46
N GLU A 369 5.97 14.26 -12.19
CA GLU A 369 5.52 15.17 -11.13
C GLU A 369 6.13 16.58 -11.23
N THR A 370 7.28 16.71 -11.92
CA THR A 370 7.90 18.01 -12.19
C THR A 370 7.21 18.73 -13.35
N GLU A 371 6.86 18.00 -14.41
CA GLU A 371 6.25 18.57 -15.61
C GLU A 371 4.73 18.75 -15.50
N SER A 372 4.06 17.90 -14.71
CA SER A 372 2.61 17.93 -14.59
C SER A 372 2.15 17.63 -13.16
N THR A 373 1.42 18.57 -12.58
CA THR A 373 0.70 18.38 -11.32
C THR A 373 -0.80 18.07 -11.55
N VAL A 374 -1.21 17.94 -12.80
CA VAL A 374 -2.61 17.78 -13.17
C VAL A 374 -2.98 16.31 -13.15
N VAL A 375 -3.75 15.94 -12.16
CA VAL A 375 -4.44 14.64 -12.06
C VAL A 375 -5.94 14.83 -12.31
N PRO A 376 -6.70 13.80 -12.66
CA PRO A 376 -8.14 13.93 -12.85
C PRO A 376 -8.81 14.60 -11.62
N PRO A 377 -9.71 15.57 -11.82
CA PRO A 377 -10.36 16.25 -10.70
C PRO A 377 -11.23 15.29 -9.90
N LEU A 378 -11.40 15.57 -8.61
CA LEU A 378 -12.41 14.87 -7.81
C LEU A 378 -13.80 15.30 -8.29
N THR A 379 -14.68 14.33 -8.56
CA THR A 379 -16.03 14.60 -9.08
C THR A 379 -16.98 15.06 -7.99
N HIS A 380 -16.70 14.70 -6.73
CA HIS A 380 -17.55 15.03 -5.60
C HIS A 380 -16.91 16.08 -4.69
N VAL A 381 -17.67 17.14 -4.40
CA VAL A 381 -17.30 18.09 -3.34
C VAL A 381 -17.49 17.41 -1.99
N PRO A 382 -16.47 17.42 -1.11
CA PRO A 382 -16.58 16.81 0.21
C PRO A 382 -17.72 17.41 1.03
N ARG A 383 -18.60 16.53 1.56
CA ARG A 383 -19.71 16.95 2.44
C ARG A 383 -19.50 16.63 3.90
N THR A 384 -18.50 15.83 4.22
CA THR A 384 -18.16 15.53 5.62
C THR A 384 -17.33 16.67 6.22
N LYS A 385 -17.51 16.96 7.52
CA LYS A 385 -16.75 17.99 8.25
C LYS A 385 -15.25 17.90 7.95
N ARG A 386 -14.66 16.71 8.11
CA ARG A 386 -13.22 16.47 7.88
C ARG A 386 -12.80 16.71 6.43
N GLY A 387 -13.63 16.29 5.48
CA GLY A 387 -13.38 16.50 4.05
C GLY A 387 -13.42 17.99 3.67
N VAL A 388 -14.41 18.73 4.16
CA VAL A 388 -14.55 20.17 3.91
C VAL A 388 -13.36 20.94 4.49
N ILE A 389 -12.94 20.62 5.73
CA ILE A 389 -11.79 21.25 6.38
C ILE A 389 -10.50 20.98 5.61
N SER A 390 -10.26 19.74 5.16
CA SER A 390 -9.07 19.42 4.36
C SER A 390 -9.06 20.16 3.03
N TYR A 391 -10.22 20.30 2.39
CA TYR A 391 -10.35 21.04 1.14
C TYR A 391 -10.07 22.53 1.32
N ALA A 392 -10.65 23.14 2.38
CA ALA A 392 -10.43 24.53 2.72
C ALA A 392 -8.94 24.80 3.08
N ALA A 393 -8.31 23.89 3.82
CA ALA A 393 -6.90 24.02 4.18
C ALA A 393 -5.98 24.04 2.96
N ARG A 394 -6.23 23.16 1.96
CA ARG A 394 -5.53 23.18 0.68
C ARG A 394 -5.72 24.52 -0.04
N ASP A 395 -6.97 24.97 -0.20
CA ASP A 395 -7.30 26.22 -0.92
C ASP A 395 -6.64 27.45 -0.24
N ILE A 396 -6.69 27.51 1.10
CA ILE A 396 -5.99 28.53 1.89
C ILE A 396 -4.48 28.48 1.62
N GLY A 397 -3.88 27.30 1.72
CA GLY A 397 -2.45 27.13 1.55
C GLY A 397 -1.98 27.55 0.15
N GLU A 398 -2.68 27.14 -0.90
CA GLU A 398 -2.36 27.49 -2.28
C GLU A 398 -2.53 28.99 -2.54
N ARG A 399 -3.63 29.61 -2.11
CA ARG A 399 -3.88 31.05 -2.28
C ARG A 399 -2.91 31.96 -1.54
N LEU A 400 -2.48 31.52 -0.35
CA LEU A 400 -1.52 32.28 0.45
C LEU A 400 -0.07 31.96 0.12
N ASN A 401 0.19 31.08 -0.85
CA ASN A 401 1.53 30.57 -1.19
C ASN A 401 2.29 30.04 0.03
N ALA A 402 1.58 29.28 0.86
CA ALA A 402 2.18 28.64 2.02
C ALA A 402 3.31 27.70 1.63
N LYS A 403 4.31 27.55 2.49
CA LYS A 403 5.47 26.69 2.22
C LYS A 403 5.16 25.20 2.40
N ALA A 404 4.14 24.88 3.22
CA ALA A 404 3.69 23.51 3.46
C ALA A 404 2.27 23.46 4.03
N LEU A 405 1.61 22.31 3.86
CA LEU A 405 0.50 21.86 4.68
C LEU A 405 1.04 20.94 5.77
N VAL A 406 0.69 21.21 7.01
CA VAL A 406 1.12 20.44 8.17
C VAL A 406 -0.10 19.77 8.79
N ALA A 407 -0.10 18.45 8.88
CA ALA A 407 -1.19 17.70 9.48
C ALA A 407 -0.74 17.02 10.77
N PHE A 408 -1.40 17.35 11.88
CA PHE A 408 -1.32 16.58 13.13
C PHE A 408 -2.35 15.47 13.10
N THR A 409 -1.90 14.21 13.24
CA THR A 409 -2.80 13.06 13.09
C THR A 409 -2.47 11.90 14.01
N GLN A 410 -3.49 11.24 14.54
CA GLN A 410 -3.36 10.00 15.32
C GLN A 410 -3.69 8.75 14.54
N SER A 411 -4.52 8.85 13.51
CA SER A 411 -4.96 7.71 12.69
C SER A 411 -4.56 7.82 11.22
N GLY A 412 -3.93 8.93 10.82
CA GLY A 412 -3.58 9.20 9.42
C GLY A 412 -4.74 9.74 8.58
N ASP A 413 -5.99 9.77 9.05
CA ASP A 413 -7.16 10.16 8.25
C ASP A 413 -7.05 11.59 7.68
N THR A 414 -6.63 12.57 8.50
CA THR A 414 -6.43 13.95 8.05
C THR A 414 -5.42 14.04 6.90
N VAL A 415 -4.32 13.28 7.01
CA VAL A 415 -3.26 13.25 5.98
C VAL A 415 -3.77 12.64 4.68
N ARG A 416 -4.45 11.49 4.73
CA ARG A 416 -5.04 10.86 3.53
C ARG A 416 -6.05 11.78 2.84
N ARG A 417 -6.84 12.55 3.61
CA ARG A 417 -7.79 13.53 3.06
C ARG A 417 -7.12 14.72 2.40
N LEU A 418 -5.96 15.15 2.86
CA LEU A 418 -5.15 16.19 2.21
C LEU A 418 -4.43 15.62 0.99
N ALA A 419 -3.80 14.46 1.11
CA ALA A 419 -3.04 13.81 0.05
C ALA A 419 -3.85 13.58 -1.23
N ARG A 420 -5.11 13.11 -1.09
CA ARG A 420 -6.01 12.87 -2.25
C ARG A 420 -6.27 14.10 -3.12
N LEU A 421 -6.03 15.29 -2.58
CA LEU A 421 -6.24 16.57 -3.30
C LEU A 421 -5.08 16.89 -4.26
N HIS A 422 -3.99 16.15 -4.18
CA HIS A 422 -2.79 16.30 -5.02
C HIS A 422 -2.32 17.76 -5.12
N THR A 423 -2.23 18.42 -3.96
CA THR A 423 -1.75 19.81 -3.89
C THR A 423 -0.27 19.91 -4.30
N PRO A 424 0.14 21.03 -4.93
CA PRO A 424 1.57 21.29 -5.19
C PRO A 424 2.37 21.55 -3.90
N LEU A 425 1.72 21.85 -2.77
CA LEU A 425 2.38 22.12 -1.51
C LEU A 425 2.95 20.84 -0.88
N PRO A 426 4.13 20.87 -0.25
CA PRO A 426 4.60 19.79 0.61
C PRO A 426 3.58 19.44 1.69
N LEU A 427 3.33 18.15 1.91
CA LEU A 427 2.45 17.62 2.95
C LEU A 427 3.26 16.95 4.05
N LEU A 428 3.32 17.57 5.22
CA LEU A 428 4.06 17.09 6.38
C LEU A 428 3.08 16.51 7.41
N ALA A 429 3.29 15.26 7.76
CA ALA A 429 2.46 14.55 8.74
C ALA A 429 3.22 14.37 10.06
N PHE A 430 2.71 14.97 11.10
CA PHE A 430 3.20 14.81 12.46
C PHE A 430 2.28 13.87 13.23
N THR A 431 2.84 12.82 13.81
CA THR A 431 2.09 11.82 14.57
C THR A 431 2.89 11.30 15.76
N PRO A 432 2.24 11.08 16.93
CA PRO A 432 2.88 10.41 18.04
C PRO A 432 2.87 8.88 17.93
N GLU A 433 2.21 8.34 16.89
CA GLU A 433 1.98 6.89 16.75
C GLU A 433 2.96 6.29 15.72
N PRO A 434 3.95 5.46 16.15
CA PRO A 434 4.93 4.88 15.23
C PRO A 434 4.31 4.01 14.13
N GLY A 435 3.22 3.27 14.43
CA GLY A 435 2.48 2.47 13.46
C GLY A 435 1.85 3.33 12.37
N VAL A 436 1.20 4.43 12.76
CA VAL A 436 0.59 5.38 11.82
C VAL A 436 1.64 6.05 10.94
N ARG A 437 2.81 6.41 11.52
CA ARG A 437 3.94 6.93 10.74
C ARG A 437 4.31 5.98 9.61
N ARG A 438 4.44 4.68 9.89
CA ARG A 438 4.76 3.65 8.89
C ARG A 438 3.61 3.42 7.90
N GLN A 439 2.37 3.45 8.36
CA GLN A 439 1.19 3.33 7.48
C GLN A 439 1.06 4.49 6.50
N LEU A 440 1.48 5.68 6.87
CA LEU A 440 1.46 6.85 5.97
C LEU A 440 2.55 6.78 4.89
N SER A 441 3.50 5.85 4.94
CA SER A 441 4.46 5.62 3.86
C SER A 441 3.82 5.18 2.53
N LEU A 442 2.58 4.71 2.56
CA LEU A 442 1.79 4.36 1.37
C LEU A 442 0.96 5.54 0.83
N THR A 443 0.95 6.69 1.51
CA THR A 443 0.10 7.83 1.17
C THR A 443 0.86 8.83 0.29
N TRP A 444 0.28 9.20 -0.84
CA TRP A 444 0.86 10.12 -1.82
C TRP A 444 1.36 11.43 -1.19
N GLY A 445 2.53 11.90 -1.61
CA GLY A 445 3.08 13.21 -1.27
C GLY A 445 3.42 13.45 0.19
N THR A 446 3.25 12.45 1.06
CA THR A 446 3.37 12.62 2.50
C THR A 446 4.81 12.39 2.97
N GLU A 447 5.35 13.34 3.74
CA GLU A 447 6.52 13.17 4.59
C GLU A 447 6.08 13.01 6.04
N THR A 448 6.66 12.04 6.76
CA THR A 448 6.16 11.65 8.10
C THR A 448 7.20 11.88 9.19
N PHE A 449 6.75 12.47 10.29
CA PHE A 449 7.59 12.78 11.45
C PHE A 449 6.96 12.20 12.73
N LEU A 450 7.79 11.50 13.50
CA LEU A 450 7.38 11.05 14.83
C LEU A 450 7.63 12.15 15.83
N VAL A 451 6.59 12.56 16.56
CA VAL A 451 6.63 13.65 17.52
C VAL A 451 6.02 13.22 18.84
N PRO A 452 6.40 13.83 19.98
CA PRO A 452 5.73 13.59 21.26
C PRO A 452 4.24 13.90 21.20
N ARG A 453 3.46 13.28 22.10
CA ARG A 453 2.06 13.65 22.31
C ARG A 453 1.97 15.06 22.88
N VAL A 454 0.96 15.78 22.47
CA VAL A 454 0.66 17.14 22.96
C VAL A 454 -0.74 17.18 23.53
N ASP A 455 -0.93 17.98 24.60
CA ASP A 455 -2.19 18.10 25.32
C ASP A 455 -2.94 19.38 25.00
N SER A 456 -2.29 20.34 24.35
CA SER A 456 -2.90 21.62 23.98
C SER A 456 -2.55 22.02 22.54
N THR A 457 -3.35 22.94 21.99
CA THR A 457 -3.12 23.52 20.66
C THR A 457 -1.82 24.33 20.61
N ASP A 458 -1.49 25.03 21.69
CA ASP A 458 -0.27 25.85 21.77
C ASP A 458 0.99 24.98 21.77
N GLN A 459 0.98 23.87 22.54
CA GLN A 459 2.06 22.88 22.47
C GLN A 459 2.21 22.29 21.08
N MET A 460 1.09 22.07 20.37
CA MET A 460 1.10 21.56 19.01
C MET A 460 1.79 22.56 18.05
N VAL A 461 1.45 23.84 18.13
CA VAL A 461 2.06 24.88 17.30
C VAL A 461 3.55 25.00 17.59
N TYR A 462 3.92 25.09 18.87
CA TYR A 462 5.33 25.10 19.28
C TYR A 462 6.11 23.89 18.73
N GLN A 463 5.50 22.71 18.76
CA GLN A 463 6.12 21.50 18.22
C GLN A 463 6.28 21.53 16.71
N VAL A 464 5.33 22.14 15.98
CA VAL A 464 5.44 22.39 14.54
C VAL A 464 6.64 23.29 14.27
N ASP A 465 6.76 24.43 14.97
CA ASP A 465 7.87 25.36 14.82
C ASP A 465 9.22 24.67 15.02
N MET A 466 9.39 24.03 16.16
CA MET A 466 10.64 23.33 16.49
C MET A 466 11.00 22.26 15.46
N SER A 467 10.00 21.46 15.05
CA SER A 467 10.23 20.39 14.08
C SER A 467 10.55 20.93 12.70
N MET A 468 9.79 21.90 12.20
CA MET A 468 9.98 22.43 10.84
C MET A 468 11.30 23.21 10.70
N LEU A 469 11.64 24.04 11.68
CA LEU A 469 12.92 24.75 11.70
C LEU A 469 14.11 23.77 11.77
N SER A 470 13.95 22.64 12.48
CA SER A 470 15.00 21.61 12.56
C SER A 470 15.23 20.82 11.25
N ILE A 471 14.25 20.77 10.35
CA ILE A 471 14.37 20.11 9.03
C ILE A 471 15.38 20.85 8.15
N GLY A 472 15.59 22.16 8.36
CA GLY A 472 16.56 22.97 7.63
C GLY A 472 16.13 23.41 6.22
N ARG A 473 14.89 23.09 5.82
CA ARG A 473 14.26 23.56 4.57
C ARG A 473 13.31 24.73 4.79
N TYR A 474 12.96 24.99 6.03
CA TYR A 474 12.05 26.05 6.44
C TYR A 474 12.76 27.02 7.36
N GLN A 475 12.34 28.28 7.36
CA GLN A 475 12.94 29.34 8.16
C GLN A 475 11.87 30.16 8.90
N SER A 476 12.29 30.92 9.94
CA SER A 476 11.40 31.84 10.64
C SER A 476 10.75 32.82 9.67
N GLY A 477 9.45 33.06 9.81
CA GLY A 477 8.64 33.87 8.91
C GLY A 477 7.98 33.09 7.76
N ASP A 478 8.37 31.84 7.50
CA ASP A 478 7.69 31.01 6.49
C ASP A 478 6.25 30.73 6.91
N LEU A 479 5.31 30.90 5.97
CA LEU A 479 3.89 30.67 6.20
C LEU A 479 3.55 29.19 5.97
N VAL A 480 2.86 28.56 6.92
CA VAL A 480 2.37 27.19 6.84
C VAL A 480 0.88 27.11 7.22
N VAL A 481 0.20 26.06 6.76
CA VAL A 481 -1.19 25.81 7.17
C VAL A 481 -1.23 24.52 7.99
N ILE A 482 -1.61 24.65 9.26
CA ILE A 482 -1.72 23.53 10.19
C ILE A 482 -3.16 23.01 10.19
N VAL A 483 -3.34 21.69 10.06
CA VAL A 483 -4.64 21.01 10.09
C VAL A 483 -4.62 19.96 11.19
N ALA A 484 -5.54 20.06 12.13
CA ALA A 484 -5.56 19.18 13.29
C ALA A 484 -6.97 18.95 13.85
N GLY A 485 -7.05 18.04 14.82
CA GLY A 485 -8.17 17.94 15.74
C GLY A 485 -7.90 18.76 17.01
N SER A 486 -8.88 19.54 17.46
CA SER A 486 -8.85 20.24 18.76
C SER A 486 -10.05 19.79 19.60
N PRO A 487 -9.85 19.36 20.87
CA PRO A 487 -8.56 19.18 21.54
C PRO A 487 -7.70 18.07 20.89
N PRO A 488 -6.35 18.15 21.02
CA PRO A 488 -5.47 17.09 20.55
C PRO A 488 -5.81 15.74 21.21
N GLY A 489 -5.48 14.64 20.54
CA GLY A 489 -5.67 13.31 21.12
C GLY A 489 -6.97 12.60 20.77
N THR A 490 -7.96 13.28 20.19
CA THR A 490 -9.24 12.66 19.81
C THR A 490 -9.23 12.22 18.34
N VAL A 491 -9.29 10.92 18.10
CA VAL A 491 -9.37 10.36 16.73
C VAL A 491 -10.63 10.84 16.02
N GLY A 492 -10.50 11.29 14.76
CA GLY A 492 -11.62 11.74 13.93
C GLY A 492 -12.14 13.15 14.25
N SER A 493 -11.43 13.92 15.08
CA SER A 493 -11.85 15.26 15.50
C SER A 493 -11.41 16.39 14.57
N THR A 494 -10.82 16.14 13.38
CA THR A 494 -10.32 17.20 12.48
C THR A 494 -11.33 18.35 12.36
N ASN A 495 -11.01 19.50 12.99
CA ASN A 495 -11.89 20.66 13.16
C ASN A 495 -11.15 21.99 13.23
N LEU A 496 -9.81 21.98 13.11
CA LEU A 496 -8.95 23.16 13.20
C LEU A 496 -8.18 23.34 11.89
N ILE A 497 -8.18 24.56 11.38
CA ILE A 497 -7.22 25.08 10.40
C ILE A 497 -6.57 26.31 11.05
N ARG A 498 -5.24 26.36 11.04
CA ARG A 498 -4.48 27.52 11.50
C ARG A 498 -3.48 27.93 10.44
N VAL A 499 -3.54 29.18 10.03
CA VAL A 499 -2.49 29.81 9.24
C VAL A 499 -1.44 30.32 10.22
N HIS A 500 -0.20 29.87 10.08
CA HIS A 500 0.84 30.13 11.06
C HIS A 500 2.15 30.53 10.38
N ARG A 501 2.85 31.50 10.98
CA ARG A 501 4.22 31.86 10.58
C ARG A 501 5.21 31.22 11.55
N LEU A 502 6.16 30.49 11.01
CA LEU A 502 7.15 29.77 11.80
C LEU A 502 8.01 30.76 12.63
N GLY A 503 8.18 30.46 13.91
CA GLY A 503 9.00 31.24 14.83
C GLY A 503 8.42 32.60 15.23
N GLU A 504 7.15 32.88 14.94
CA GLU A 504 6.44 34.03 15.52
C GLU A 504 5.74 33.60 16.81
N ASP A 505 6.03 34.29 17.93
CA ASP A 505 5.28 34.12 19.17
C ASP A 505 3.90 34.72 19.00
N ASP A 506 2.83 33.94 19.13
CA ASP A 506 1.42 34.36 19.05
C ASP A 506 0.98 35.28 20.24
N HIS A 507 1.91 35.84 20.98
CA HIS A 507 1.67 36.70 22.15
C HIS A 507 2.02 38.17 21.89
N ALA A 508 2.11 38.59 20.61
CA ALA A 508 2.24 40.02 20.28
C ALA A 508 0.91 40.65 19.86
#